data_735cd43ce449c423ba77d74c199aeb8a
#
_entry.id   735cd43ce449c423ba77d74c199aeb8a
#
_cell.length_a   1.000
_cell.length_b   1.000
_cell.length_c   1.000
_cell.angle_alpha   90.00
_cell.angle_beta   90.00
_cell.angle_gamma   90.00
#
_symmetry.space_group_name_H-M   'P 1'
#
loop_
_entity.id
_entity.type
_entity.pdbx_description
1 polymer ?
#
loop_
_entity_poly.entity_id
_entity_poly.type
_entity_poly.pdbx_seq_one_letter_code
_entity_poly.pdbx_strand_id
1 'polypeptide(L)'
;MKRNGRTSSGRIRWRCRNAGCGSSRTQSRDNSARDLRCGLDWLFSKQSQAEHRLPARTLRRRCELMWGLWPPVPLVDEVHHVVHVDGIHLHRDAVVLIAVAGGHVIGWHVAKSEKAAAWQCLMARIAPPDVLVCDGGGGVLKAAKATWPDTRIQRCLFHVQANILELTGRRPRLEAGRQLRRVALSLPRVG
;
A
#
# COMPACT_ATOMS: atom_id res chain seq x y z
N MET A 1 -18.81 0.29 40.67
CA MET A 1 -17.49 0.55 41.25
C MET A 1 -17.49 1.89 41.99
N LYS A 2 -16.76 2.04 43.08
CA LYS A 2 -16.53 3.33 43.77
C LYS A 2 -15.11 3.80 43.56
N ARG A 3 -14.88 5.13 43.57
CA ARG A 3 -13.55 5.71 43.51
C ARG A 3 -12.75 5.29 44.75
N ASN A 4 -11.52 4.84 44.55
CA ASN A 4 -10.64 4.30 45.57
C ASN A 4 -9.24 4.90 45.45
N GLY A 5 -9.16 6.20 45.63
CA GLY A 5 -7.87 6.91 45.58
C GLY A 5 -7.26 7.08 44.19
N ARG A 6 -5.95 7.35 44.19
CA ARG A 6 -5.13 7.51 42.99
C ARG A 6 -3.91 6.60 43.07
N THR A 7 -3.34 6.27 41.93
CA THR A 7 -2.02 5.63 41.84
C THR A 7 -0.91 6.64 42.09
N SER A 8 0.33 6.20 42.30
CA SER A 8 1.53 7.07 42.38
C SER A 8 1.69 7.96 41.14
N SER A 9 1.20 7.51 39.97
CA SER A 9 1.17 8.30 38.73
C SER A 9 -0.09 9.19 38.60
N GLY A 10 -0.85 9.44 39.68
CA GLY A 10 -2.00 10.34 39.70
C GLY A 10 -3.30 9.79 39.09
N ARG A 11 -3.32 8.57 38.55
CA ARG A 11 -4.50 7.98 37.90
C ARG A 11 -5.55 7.58 38.92
N ILE A 12 -6.84 7.80 38.62
CA ILE A 12 -7.96 7.39 39.47
C ILE A 12 -8.03 5.87 39.52
N ARG A 13 -8.18 5.34 40.74
CA ARG A 13 -8.41 3.92 41.02
C ARG A 13 -9.84 3.72 41.40
N TRP A 14 -10.46 2.64 40.92
CA TRP A 14 -11.82 2.25 41.19
C TRP A 14 -11.84 0.86 41.83
N ARG A 15 -12.70 0.61 42.81
CA ARG A 15 -12.89 -0.70 43.46
C ARG A 15 -14.35 -1.15 43.33
N CYS A 16 -14.57 -2.45 43.22
CA CYS A 16 -15.91 -3.02 43.25
C CYS A 16 -16.62 -2.67 44.57
N ARG A 17 -17.94 -2.45 44.52
CA ARG A 17 -18.76 -2.18 45.72
C ARG A 17 -19.22 -3.44 46.41
N ASN A 18 -19.24 -4.59 45.74
CA ASN A 18 -19.73 -5.83 46.30
C ASN A 18 -18.78 -6.34 47.40
N ALA A 19 -19.38 -6.72 48.56
CA ALA A 19 -18.61 -7.36 49.61
C ALA A 19 -18.00 -8.66 49.07
N GLY A 20 -16.76 -8.93 49.40
CA GLY A 20 -16.04 -10.12 48.91
C GLY A 20 -15.41 -9.99 47.50
N CYS A 21 -15.78 -8.97 46.74
CA CYS A 21 -15.14 -8.71 45.43
C CYS A 21 -13.92 -7.83 45.60
N GLY A 22 -12.71 -8.42 45.41
CA GLY A 22 -11.44 -7.69 45.49
C GLY A 22 -11.07 -6.95 44.20
N SER A 23 -11.92 -6.95 43.16
CA SER A 23 -11.55 -6.38 41.87
C SER A 23 -11.38 -4.86 41.91
N SER A 24 -10.32 -4.38 41.27
CA SER A 24 -10.06 -2.96 41.09
C SER A 24 -9.72 -2.65 39.63
N ARG A 25 -10.07 -1.45 39.21
CA ARG A 25 -9.68 -0.91 37.90
C ARG A 25 -9.00 0.45 38.07
N THR A 26 -8.02 0.69 37.24
CA THR A 26 -7.34 1.98 37.18
C THR A 26 -7.79 2.70 35.90
N GLN A 27 -7.96 4.01 35.98
CA GLN A 27 -8.25 4.84 34.82
C GLN A 27 -7.22 4.59 33.70
N SER A 28 -7.70 4.24 32.53
CA SER A 28 -6.83 4.14 31.34
C SER A 28 -6.28 5.52 30.98
N ARG A 29 -5.07 5.57 30.49
CA ARG A 29 -4.57 6.78 29.81
C ARG A 29 -5.14 6.81 28.39
N ASP A 30 -5.63 7.97 27.99
CA ASP A 30 -5.80 8.25 26.58
C ASP A 30 -4.40 8.51 25.97
N ASN A 31 -3.96 7.57 25.16
CA ASN A 31 -2.67 7.64 24.48
C ASN A 31 -2.83 7.84 22.97
N SER A 32 -4.06 8.06 22.49
CA SER A 32 -4.42 8.10 21.08
C SER A 32 -3.54 9.06 20.27
N ALA A 33 -3.37 10.28 20.76
CA ALA A 33 -2.53 11.28 20.08
C ALA A 33 -1.04 10.85 20.02
N ARG A 34 -0.50 10.26 21.10
CA ARG A 34 0.88 9.76 21.13
C ARG A 34 1.04 8.56 20.21
N ASP A 35 0.08 7.67 20.20
CA ASP A 35 0.15 6.44 19.44
C ASP A 35 -0.07 6.72 17.95
N LEU A 36 -0.93 7.68 17.59
CA LEU A 36 -1.06 8.18 16.22
C LEU A 36 0.25 8.84 15.74
N ARG A 37 0.83 9.74 16.55
CA ARG A 37 2.13 10.34 16.22
C ARG A 37 3.21 9.29 15.99
N CYS A 38 3.29 8.28 16.85
CA CYS A 38 4.25 7.18 16.69
C CYS A 38 4.05 6.43 15.37
N GLY A 39 2.81 6.20 14.95
CA GLY A 39 2.48 5.55 13.69
C GLY A 39 2.84 6.41 12.48
N LEU A 40 2.54 7.71 12.51
CA LEU A 40 2.90 8.65 11.46
C LEU A 40 4.42 8.82 11.34
N ASP A 41 5.13 8.99 12.46
CA ASP A 41 6.59 9.11 12.48
C ASP A 41 7.25 7.87 11.85
N TRP A 42 6.71 6.67 12.14
CA TRP A 42 7.20 5.44 11.52
C TRP A 42 6.87 5.39 10.03
N LEU A 43 5.63 5.68 9.62
CA LEU A 43 5.18 5.66 8.23
C LEU A 43 6.06 6.55 7.33
N PHE A 44 6.41 7.75 7.81
CA PHE A 44 7.23 8.71 7.05
C PHE A 44 8.73 8.47 7.18
N SER A 45 9.18 7.62 8.11
CA SER A 45 10.62 7.39 8.36
C SER A 45 11.31 6.48 7.34
N LYS A 46 10.56 5.77 6.48
CA LYS A 46 11.06 4.71 5.58
C LYS A 46 11.73 3.52 6.29
N GLN A 47 11.69 3.45 7.63
CA GLN A 47 12.26 2.36 8.41
C GLN A 47 11.39 1.10 8.35
N SER A 48 12.01 -0.06 8.25
CA SER A 48 11.33 -1.34 8.50
C SER A 48 10.96 -1.47 9.99
N GLN A 49 10.04 -2.39 10.32
CA GLN A 49 9.71 -2.67 11.73
C GLN A 49 10.93 -3.11 12.55
N ALA A 50 11.89 -3.80 11.94
CA ALA A 50 13.10 -4.29 12.60
C ALA A 50 14.07 -3.16 12.96
N GLU A 51 14.11 -2.10 12.16
CA GLU A 51 14.98 -0.93 12.36
C GLU A 51 14.39 0.09 13.34
N HIS A 52 13.10 -0.03 13.65
CA HIS A 52 12.44 0.89 14.56
C HIS A 52 12.87 0.63 16.01
N ARG A 53 13.12 1.73 16.76
CA ARG A 53 13.57 1.68 18.18
C ARG A 53 12.63 0.95 19.15
N LEU A 54 11.34 0.81 18.79
CA LEU A 54 10.37 0.10 19.62
C LEU A 54 10.32 -1.38 19.21
N PRO A 55 10.11 -2.31 20.15
CA PRO A 55 9.85 -3.71 19.82
C PRO A 55 8.65 -3.82 18.87
N ALA A 56 8.72 -4.72 17.88
CA ALA A 56 7.72 -4.87 16.82
C ALA A 56 6.27 -5.02 17.34
N ARG A 57 6.07 -5.79 18.44
CA ARG A 57 4.76 -5.92 19.10
C ARG A 57 4.23 -4.59 19.65
N THR A 58 5.12 -3.79 20.23
CA THR A 58 4.74 -2.47 20.79
C THR A 58 4.41 -1.49 19.68
N LEU A 59 5.21 -1.48 18.61
CA LEU A 59 4.97 -0.64 17.44
C LEU A 59 3.61 -0.99 16.81
N ARG A 60 3.35 -2.26 16.50
CA ARG A 60 2.06 -2.72 15.93
C ARG A 60 0.87 -2.30 16.77
N ARG A 61 0.92 -2.49 18.10
CA ARG A 61 -0.15 -2.07 19.01
C ARG A 61 -0.38 -0.56 19.01
N ARG A 62 0.68 0.25 18.90
CA ARG A 62 0.56 1.72 18.79
C ARG A 62 0.02 2.18 17.46
N CYS A 63 0.35 1.46 16.38
CA CYS A 63 -0.16 1.77 15.05
C CYS A 63 -1.60 1.27 14.80
N GLU A 64 -2.19 0.49 15.75
CA GLU A 64 -3.52 -0.10 15.58
C GLU A 64 -4.59 0.96 15.24
N LEU A 65 -4.58 2.10 15.95
CA LEU A 65 -5.49 3.21 15.67
C LEU A 65 -5.30 3.77 14.25
N MET A 66 -4.06 3.87 13.79
CA MET A 66 -3.74 4.40 12.46
C MET A 66 -4.31 3.51 11.34
N TRP A 67 -4.30 2.19 11.50
CA TRP A 67 -4.89 1.26 10.52
C TRP A 67 -6.42 1.34 10.43
N GLY A 68 -7.07 1.87 11.47
CA GLY A 68 -8.50 2.19 11.43
C GLY A 68 -8.83 3.51 10.72
N LEU A 69 -7.83 4.37 10.50
CA LEU A 69 -7.96 5.64 9.80
C LEU A 69 -7.64 5.44 8.30
N TRP A 70 -8.56 4.79 7.58
CA TRP A 70 -8.39 4.59 6.14
C TRP A 70 -8.57 5.92 5.40
N PRO A 71 -7.56 6.44 4.71
CA PRO A 71 -7.70 7.70 4.00
C PRO A 71 -8.69 7.53 2.85
N PRO A 72 -9.57 8.51 2.60
CA PRO A 72 -10.46 8.47 1.44
C PRO A 72 -9.61 8.53 0.16
N VAL A 73 -9.97 7.69 -0.81
CA VAL A 73 -9.38 7.78 -2.15
C VAL A 73 -10.00 8.97 -2.86
N PRO A 74 -9.24 9.98 -3.27
CA PRO A 74 -9.79 11.14 -3.94
C PRO A 74 -10.38 10.77 -5.31
N LEU A 75 -11.30 11.62 -5.80
CA LEU A 75 -11.59 11.72 -7.23
C LEU A 75 -10.52 12.62 -7.85
N VAL A 76 -9.94 12.19 -8.93
CA VAL A 76 -8.86 12.94 -9.62
C VAL A 76 -9.42 13.42 -10.97
N ASP A 77 -9.88 14.66 -10.99
CA ASP A 77 -10.45 15.30 -12.19
C ASP A 77 -9.36 15.89 -13.11
N GLU A 78 -8.13 16.01 -12.61
CA GLU A 78 -6.99 16.45 -13.39
C GLU A 78 -6.60 15.39 -14.41
N VAL A 79 -6.52 15.80 -15.69
CA VAL A 79 -6.04 14.95 -16.78
C VAL A 79 -4.52 14.92 -16.76
N HIS A 80 -3.95 13.78 -16.41
CA HIS A 80 -2.51 13.57 -16.47
C HIS A 80 -2.08 13.08 -17.84
N HIS A 81 -0.94 13.57 -18.34
CA HIS A 81 -0.39 13.09 -19.61
C HIS A 81 -0.05 11.59 -19.53
N VAL A 82 0.58 11.15 -18.44
CA VAL A 82 0.97 9.75 -18.22
C VAL A 82 0.53 9.29 -16.85
N VAL A 83 -0.18 8.17 -16.79
CA VAL A 83 -0.49 7.45 -15.55
C VAL A 83 0.14 6.06 -15.60
N HIS A 84 0.92 5.75 -14.59
CA HIS A 84 1.46 4.41 -14.35
C HIS A 84 0.55 3.65 -13.41
N VAL A 85 0.25 2.40 -13.71
CA VAL A 85 -0.50 1.54 -12.81
C VAL A 85 0.23 0.23 -12.54
N ASP A 86 0.16 -0.23 -11.29
CA ASP A 86 0.80 -1.48 -10.86
C ASP A 86 0.02 -2.12 -9.71
N GLY A 87 0.24 -3.41 -9.48
CA GLY A 87 -0.36 -4.19 -8.42
C GLY A 87 0.66 -4.64 -7.36
N ILE A 88 0.46 -4.25 -6.12
CA ILE A 88 1.28 -4.68 -4.98
C ILE A 88 0.58 -5.84 -4.28
N HIS A 89 1.08 -7.04 -4.44
CA HIS A 89 0.52 -8.23 -3.79
C HIS A 89 0.85 -8.27 -2.31
N LEU A 90 -0.17 -8.36 -1.47
CA LEU A 90 -0.08 -8.60 -0.03
C LEU A 90 -0.28 -10.10 0.23
N HIS A 91 0.78 -10.86 0.04
CA HIS A 91 0.74 -12.33 0.06
C HIS A 91 -0.32 -12.89 -0.92
N ARG A 92 -1.16 -13.83 -0.44
CA ARG A 92 -2.25 -14.42 -1.24
C ARG A 92 -3.63 -13.83 -0.93
N ASP A 93 -3.68 -12.87 0.00
CA ASP A 93 -4.94 -12.42 0.61
C ASP A 93 -5.53 -11.20 -0.11
N ALA A 94 -4.68 -10.31 -0.61
CA ALA A 94 -5.09 -9.08 -1.25
C ALA A 94 -4.04 -8.54 -2.22
N VAL A 95 -4.47 -7.65 -3.09
CA VAL A 95 -3.62 -6.81 -3.93
C VAL A 95 -4.02 -5.35 -3.74
N VAL A 96 -3.05 -4.48 -3.64
CA VAL A 96 -3.25 -3.03 -3.69
C VAL A 96 -2.92 -2.57 -5.09
N LEU A 97 -3.94 -2.19 -5.85
CA LEU A 97 -3.78 -1.56 -7.15
C LEU A 97 -3.47 -0.08 -6.91
N ILE A 98 -2.43 0.42 -7.55
CA ILE A 98 -2.00 1.82 -7.41
C ILE A 98 -1.96 2.51 -8.78
N ALA A 99 -2.23 3.81 -8.77
CA ALA A 99 -2.03 4.69 -9.90
C ALA A 99 -1.08 5.82 -9.50
N VAL A 100 -0.09 6.09 -10.33
CA VAL A 100 0.99 7.06 -10.09
C VAL A 100 1.08 8.03 -11.26
N ALA A 101 1.12 9.32 -10.98
CA ALA A 101 1.41 10.37 -11.95
C ALA A 101 2.36 11.39 -11.33
N GLY A 102 3.30 11.94 -12.12
CA GLY A 102 4.26 12.93 -11.64
C GLY A 102 5.09 12.49 -10.43
N GLY A 103 5.32 11.17 -10.26
CA GLY A 103 6.06 10.61 -9.11
C GLY A 103 5.22 10.47 -7.83
N HIS A 104 3.92 10.74 -7.86
CA HIS A 104 3.03 10.65 -6.69
C HIS A 104 1.92 9.63 -6.92
N VAL A 105 1.50 8.94 -5.85
CA VAL A 105 0.33 8.07 -5.88
C VAL A 105 -0.92 8.96 -5.93
N ILE A 106 -1.67 8.90 -7.03
CA ILE A 106 -2.90 9.65 -7.26
C ILE A 106 -4.17 8.86 -6.94
N GLY A 107 -4.06 7.53 -6.85
CA GLY A 107 -5.18 6.67 -6.49
C GLY A 107 -4.73 5.27 -6.12
N TRP A 108 -5.59 4.58 -5.36
CA TRP A 108 -5.40 3.16 -5.03
C TRP A 108 -6.74 2.45 -4.86
N HIS A 109 -6.70 1.13 -5.02
CA HIS A 109 -7.84 0.27 -4.74
C HIS A 109 -7.37 -1.06 -4.17
N VAL A 110 -7.98 -1.51 -3.05
CA VAL A 110 -7.66 -2.81 -2.46
C VAL A 110 -8.65 -3.84 -2.99
N ALA A 111 -8.12 -4.92 -3.54
CA ALA A 111 -8.90 -6.01 -4.10
C ALA A 111 -8.34 -7.37 -3.70
N LYS A 112 -9.11 -8.43 -3.94
CA LYS A 112 -8.65 -9.80 -3.75
C LYS A 112 -7.70 -10.26 -4.87
N SER A 113 -7.82 -9.66 -6.05
CA SER A 113 -7.03 -10.04 -7.24
C SER A 113 -7.10 -8.94 -8.31
N GLU A 114 -6.18 -8.97 -9.27
CA GLU A 114 -6.06 -8.02 -10.38
C GLU A 114 -7.06 -8.28 -11.53
N LYS A 115 -8.32 -8.59 -11.20
CA LYS A 115 -9.36 -8.74 -12.21
C LYS A 115 -9.75 -7.40 -12.81
N ALA A 116 -10.29 -7.42 -14.01
CA ALA A 116 -10.72 -6.21 -14.72
C ALA A 116 -11.66 -5.32 -13.89
N ALA A 117 -12.59 -5.90 -13.14
CA ALA A 117 -13.51 -5.14 -12.27
C ALA A 117 -12.77 -4.36 -11.18
N ALA A 118 -11.71 -4.91 -10.60
CA ALA A 118 -10.92 -4.20 -9.59
C ALA A 118 -10.15 -3.01 -10.21
N TRP A 119 -9.54 -3.20 -11.38
CA TRP A 119 -8.91 -2.14 -12.13
C TRP A 119 -9.90 -1.04 -12.54
N GLN A 120 -11.12 -1.41 -12.95
CA GLN A 120 -12.19 -0.46 -13.26
C GLN A 120 -12.58 0.39 -12.05
N CYS A 121 -12.64 -0.20 -10.84
CA CYS A 121 -12.89 0.56 -9.60
C CYS A 121 -11.81 1.63 -9.34
N LEU A 122 -10.54 1.33 -9.62
CA LEU A 122 -9.47 2.31 -9.52
C LEU A 122 -9.61 3.39 -10.61
N MET A 123 -9.74 2.98 -11.87
CA MET A 123 -9.76 3.84 -13.05
C MET A 123 -10.96 4.79 -13.07
N ALA A 124 -12.12 4.35 -12.58
CA ALA A 124 -13.33 5.16 -12.50
C ALA A 124 -13.19 6.39 -11.57
N ARG A 125 -12.14 6.47 -10.79
CA ARG A 125 -11.86 7.59 -9.88
C ARG A 125 -10.82 8.56 -10.40
N ILE A 126 -10.28 8.31 -11.58
CA ILE A 126 -9.19 9.10 -12.18
C ILE A 126 -9.62 9.48 -13.60
N ALA A 127 -9.45 10.75 -13.96
CA ALA A 127 -9.69 11.20 -15.32
C ALA A 127 -8.84 10.42 -16.33
N PRO A 128 -9.37 10.06 -17.52
CA PRO A 128 -8.62 9.32 -18.52
C PRO A 128 -7.31 10.03 -18.90
N PRO A 129 -6.14 9.39 -18.78
CA PRO A 129 -4.87 9.99 -19.19
C PRO A 129 -4.66 9.85 -20.70
N ASP A 130 -3.70 10.62 -21.26
CA ASP A 130 -3.28 10.41 -22.66
C ASP A 130 -2.58 9.05 -22.86
N VAL A 131 -1.80 8.64 -21.87
CA VAL A 131 -1.02 7.38 -21.88
C VAL A 131 -1.16 6.63 -20.56
N LEU A 132 -1.54 5.36 -20.64
CA LEU A 132 -1.49 4.41 -19.54
C LEU A 132 -0.24 3.54 -19.66
N VAL A 133 0.60 3.54 -18.63
CA VAL A 133 1.74 2.60 -18.52
C VAL A 133 1.38 1.48 -17.55
N CYS A 134 1.43 0.22 -18.02
CA CYS A 134 1.11 -0.95 -17.20
C CYS A 134 1.97 -2.16 -17.56
N ASP A 135 1.90 -3.21 -16.75
CA ASP A 135 2.58 -4.50 -17.00
C ASP A 135 2.03 -5.25 -18.23
N GLY A 136 0.81 -4.88 -18.69
CA GLY A 136 0.08 -5.50 -19.79
C GLY A 136 -0.66 -6.77 -19.40
N GLY A 137 -0.95 -6.97 -18.13
CA GLY A 137 -1.83 -8.02 -17.64
C GLY A 137 -3.22 -7.95 -18.26
N GLY A 138 -3.87 -9.11 -18.52
CA GLY A 138 -5.18 -9.15 -19.18
C GLY A 138 -6.27 -8.38 -18.42
N GLY A 139 -6.20 -8.33 -17.09
CA GLY A 139 -7.13 -7.59 -16.24
C GLY A 139 -7.07 -6.08 -16.46
N VAL A 140 -5.88 -5.51 -16.41
CA VAL A 140 -5.67 -4.06 -16.59
C VAL A 140 -5.97 -3.63 -18.03
N LEU A 141 -5.60 -4.43 -19.03
CA LEU A 141 -5.89 -4.12 -20.43
C LEU A 141 -7.39 -4.11 -20.73
N LYS A 142 -8.13 -5.11 -20.19
CA LYS A 142 -9.59 -5.17 -20.34
C LYS A 142 -10.26 -3.98 -19.64
N ALA A 143 -9.80 -3.61 -18.46
CA ALA A 143 -10.31 -2.46 -17.71
C ALA A 143 -10.06 -1.16 -18.46
N ALA A 144 -8.83 -0.93 -18.94
CA ALA A 144 -8.46 0.26 -19.67
C ALA A 144 -9.31 0.48 -20.92
N LYS A 145 -9.49 -0.57 -21.75
CA LYS A 145 -10.34 -0.50 -22.93
C LYS A 145 -11.79 -0.16 -22.61
N ALA A 146 -12.30 -0.58 -21.46
CA ALA A 146 -13.68 -0.33 -21.05
C ALA A 146 -13.88 1.05 -20.40
N THR A 147 -12.89 1.54 -19.65
CA THR A 147 -13.01 2.78 -18.84
C THR A 147 -12.38 3.98 -19.53
N TRP A 148 -11.26 3.77 -20.23
CA TRP A 148 -10.46 4.80 -20.90
C TRP A 148 -10.22 4.41 -22.38
N PRO A 149 -11.25 4.34 -23.22
CA PRO A 149 -11.16 3.79 -24.59
C PRO A 149 -10.17 4.55 -25.48
N ASP A 150 -10.00 5.85 -25.27
CA ASP A 150 -9.13 6.70 -26.09
C ASP A 150 -7.70 6.82 -25.56
N THR A 151 -7.43 6.24 -24.37
CA THR A 151 -6.10 6.24 -23.76
C THR A 151 -5.16 5.28 -24.48
N ARG A 152 -3.98 5.78 -24.86
CA ARG A 152 -2.92 4.95 -25.44
C ARG A 152 -2.28 4.08 -24.37
N ILE A 153 -2.02 2.80 -24.67
CA ILE A 153 -1.43 1.85 -23.73
C ILE A 153 0.03 1.62 -24.08
N GLN A 154 0.91 1.89 -23.13
CA GLN A 154 2.35 1.62 -23.17
C GLN A 154 2.68 0.47 -22.20
N ARG A 155 3.37 -0.56 -22.68
CA ARG A 155 3.91 -1.60 -21.78
C ARG A 155 5.05 -1.01 -20.94
N CYS A 156 5.01 -1.27 -19.65
CA CYS A 156 6.08 -0.87 -18.73
C CYS A 156 7.39 -1.55 -19.13
N LEU A 157 8.41 -0.76 -19.51
CA LEU A 157 9.69 -1.28 -19.97
C LEU A 157 10.43 -2.07 -18.89
N PHE A 158 10.24 -1.70 -17.61
CA PHE A 158 10.79 -2.46 -16.49
C PHE A 158 10.24 -3.89 -16.45
N HIS A 159 8.91 -4.05 -16.57
CA HIS A 159 8.28 -5.38 -16.61
C HIS A 159 8.66 -6.16 -17.86
N VAL A 160 8.73 -5.52 -19.02
CA VAL A 160 9.21 -6.17 -20.27
C VAL A 160 10.64 -6.67 -20.08
N GLN A 161 11.53 -5.83 -19.53
CA GLN A 161 12.91 -6.22 -19.25
C GLN A 161 12.98 -7.39 -18.26
N ALA A 162 12.25 -7.28 -17.13
CA ALA A 162 12.24 -8.33 -16.10
C ALA A 162 11.78 -9.68 -16.66
N ASN A 163 10.69 -9.69 -17.43
CA ASN A 163 10.16 -10.90 -18.07
C ASN A 163 11.17 -11.55 -19.05
N ILE A 164 11.84 -10.73 -19.89
CA ILE A 164 12.86 -11.26 -20.80
C ILE A 164 14.06 -11.83 -20.01
N LEU A 165 14.49 -11.14 -18.96
CA LEU A 165 15.61 -11.59 -18.13
C LEU A 165 15.27 -12.88 -17.37
N GLU A 166 14.04 -13.04 -16.93
CA GLU A 166 13.54 -14.27 -16.31
C GLU A 166 13.53 -15.43 -17.30
N LEU A 167 12.94 -15.24 -18.49
CA LEU A 167 12.87 -16.27 -19.55
C LEU A 167 14.25 -16.70 -20.06
N THR A 168 15.18 -15.76 -20.19
CA THR A 168 16.52 -16.06 -20.73
C THR A 168 17.48 -16.57 -19.66
N GLY A 169 17.19 -16.33 -18.39
CA GLY A 169 18.08 -16.63 -17.27
C GLY A 169 19.36 -15.78 -17.26
N ARG A 170 20.24 -16.03 -16.28
CA ARG A 170 21.50 -15.27 -16.13
C ARG A 170 22.54 -15.60 -17.19
N ARG A 171 22.57 -16.85 -17.67
CA ARG A 171 23.55 -17.38 -18.63
C ARG A 171 22.85 -18.17 -19.76
N PRO A 172 22.26 -17.50 -20.76
CA PRO A 172 21.55 -18.18 -21.84
C PRO A 172 22.50 -19.07 -22.63
N ARG A 173 22.10 -20.33 -22.88
CA ARG A 173 22.90 -21.29 -23.64
C ARG A 173 22.83 -21.01 -25.15
N LEU A 174 21.65 -20.60 -25.65
CA LEU A 174 21.42 -20.32 -27.05
C LEU A 174 21.83 -18.88 -27.41
N GLU A 175 22.33 -18.69 -28.64
CA GLU A 175 22.71 -17.37 -29.14
C GLU A 175 21.50 -16.41 -29.16
N ALA A 176 20.32 -16.86 -29.60
CA ALA A 176 19.10 -16.07 -29.55
C ALA A 176 18.78 -15.57 -28.14
N GLY A 177 18.96 -16.41 -27.11
CA GLY A 177 18.77 -16.00 -25.72
C GLY A 177 19.80 -14.95 -25.27
N ARG A 178 21.07 -15.04 -25.72
CA ARG A 178 22.09 -14.02 -25.45
C ARG A 178 21.75 -12.68 -26.10
N GLN A 179 21.26 -12.72 -27.34
CA GLN A 179 20.84 -11.52 -28.06
C GLN A 179 19.61 -10.85 -27.41
N LEU A 180 18.56 -11.63 -27.09
CA LEU A 180 17.38 -11.13 -26.39
C LEU A 180 17.75 -10.49 -25.05
N ARG A 181 18.63 -11.15 -24.28
CA ARG A 181 19.11 -10.58 -23.02
C ARG A 181 19.87 -9.27 -23.24
N ARG A 182 20.71 -9.16 -24.26
CA ARG A 182 21.43 -7.93 -24.59
C ARG A 182 20.45 -6.79 -24.91
N VAL A 183 19.44 -7.05 -25.73
CA VAL A 183 18.39 -6.08 -26.07
C VAL A 183 17.61 -5.66 -24.80
N ALA A 184 17.22 -6.62 -23.96
CA ALA A 184 16.54 -6.29 -22.71
C ALA A 184 17.37 -5.38 -21.80
N LEU A 185 18.68 -5.63 -21.69
CA LEU A 185 19.58 -4.80 -20.88
C LEU A 185 19.82 -3.40 -21.46
N SER A 186 19.58 -3.20 -22.76
CA SER A 186 19.66 -1.88 -23.41
C SER A 186 18.37 -1.06 -23.32
N LEU A 187 17.25 -1.64 -22.86
CA LEU A 187 16.03 -0.88 -22.66
C LEU A 187 16.27 0.25 -21.66
N PRO A 188 15.75 1.47 -21.91
CA PRO A 188 15.95 2.60 -21.02
C PRO A 188 15.45 2.26 -19.62
N ARG A 189 16.28 2.51 -18.64
CA ARG A 189 15.84 2.49 -17.24
C ARG A 189 14.99 3.74 -17.04
N VAL A 190 13.70 3.55 -16.87
CA VAL A 190 12.82 4.63 -16.43
C VAL A 190 13.20 4.95 -14.99
N GLY A 191 13.81 6.13 -14.79
CA GLY A 191 14.16 6.66 -13.47
C GLY A 191 12.95 7.22 -12.76
#